data_19535e987300fa3b44165a8a5525675e
#
_entry.id   19535e987300fa3b44165a8a5525675e
#
_cell.length_a   1.000
_cell.length_b   1.000
_cell.length_c   1.000
_cell.angle_alpha   90.00
_cell.angle_beta   90.00
_cell.angle_gamma   90.00
#
_symmetry.space_group_name_H-M   'P 1'
#
loop_
_entity.id
_entity.type
_entity.pdbx_description
1 polymer ?
#
loop_
_entity_poly.entity_id
_entity_poly.type
_entity_poly.pdbx_seq_one_letter_code
_entity_poly.pdbx_strand_id
1 'polypeptide(L)'
;MSAAGRPVVVTGASSGIGRATALAFAALGHPIVLGARRVERCEETAQEIRRAGGTASSVALDLRETDSIVAFAEAAVAALGRVDVLVSCAGDVLPETVVGTPPEDFAAQVQINLLGAQHLVSLIAPQMIERREGDLVLVTSDVVRSPRPTMASYVSSKWGLEGLARALQMELEGTGVRASIVRPGPTLTGMGMEWPAEVLGPVLDEWKRWGLVRHAGYLSAEAVAQAVVTVATQPPGTHLTLVEVEPEAPVRPPREPS
;
A
#
# COMPACT_ATOMS: atom_id res chain seq x y z
N MET A 1 -0.97 22.96 -23.58
CA MET A 1 -0.81 21.51 -23.68
C MET A 1 -0.74 21.01 -22.23
N SER A 2 -1.73 20.26 -21.76
CA SER A 2 -1.65 19.63 -20.42
C SER A 2 -0.43 18.71 -20.43
N ALA A 3 0.49 18.88 -19.49
CA ALA A 3 1.59 17.95 -19.33
C ALA A 3 0.95 16.57 -19.10
N ALA A 4 1.33 15.57 -19.90
CA ALA A 4 0.86 14.22 -19.71
C ALA A 4 1.17 13.80 -18.26
N GLY A 5 0.18 13.25 -17.56
CA GLY A 5 0.37 12.83 -16.17
C GLY A 5 1.49 11.79 -16.06
N ARG A 6 2.15 11.74 -14.91
CA ARG A 6 3.22 10.77 -14.61
C ARG A 6 2.64 9.34 -14.60
N PRO A 7 3.22 8.36 -15.33
CA PRO A 7 2.76 6.97 -15.31
C PRO A 7 2.90 6.31 -13.94
N VAL A 8 1.81 5.69 -13.47
CA VAL A 8 1.72 5.13 -12.11
C VAL A 8 1.42 3.64 -12.16
N VAL A 9 2.13 2.87 -11.37
CA VAL A 9 1.82 1.46 -11.07
C VAL A 9 1.32 1.34 -9.64
N VAL A 10 0.17 0.67 -9.44
CA VAL A 10 -0.40 0.43 -8.12
C VAL A 10 -0.60 -1.07 -7.92
N THR A 11 0.04 -1.65 -6.91
CA THR A 11 -0.19 -3.04 -6.50
C THR A 11 -1.28 -3.14 -5.44
N GLY A 12 -1.95 -4.31 -5.34
CA GLY A 12 -3.08 -4.47 -4.44
C GLY A 12 -4.32 -3.67 -4.86
N ALA A 13 -4.41 -3.30 -6.14
CA ALA A 13 -5.42 -2.38 -6.67
C ALA A 13 -6.83 -2.99 -6.85
N SER A 14 -7.04 -4.26 -6.47
CA SER A 14 -8.35 -4.93 -6.55
C SER A 14 -9.34 -4.46 -5.49
N SER A 15 -8.92 -3.76 -4.44
CA SER A 15 -9.78 -3.29 -3.34
C SER A 15 -9.06 -2.25 -2.46
N GLY A 16 -9.81 -1.70 -1.49
CA GLY A 16 -9.29 -0.89 -0.38
C GLY A 16 -8.37 0.25 -0.82
N ILE A 17 -7.27 0.43 -0.12
CA ILE A 17 -6.32 1.53 -0.31
C ILE A 17 -5.75 1.54 -1.74
N GLY A 18 -5.37 0.36 -2.28
CA GLY A 18 -4.80 0.29 -3.64
C GLY A 18 -5.79 0.75 -4.72
N ARG A 19 -7.07 0.31 -4.64
CA ARG A 19 -8.11 0.77 -5.55
C ARG A 19 -8.35 2.28 -5.43
N ALA A 20 -8.52 2.77 -4.20
CA ALA A 20 -8.73 4.21 -3.96
C ALA A 20 -7.53 5.05 -4.46
N THR A 21 -6.31 4.56 -4.27
CA THR A 21 -5.08 5.20 -4.79
C THR A 21 -5.08 5.28 -6.31
N ALA A 22 -5.43 4.20 -7.00
CA ALA A 22 -5.51 4.19 -8.46
C ALA A 22 -6.53 5.23 -8.97
N LEU A 23 -7.72 5.28 -8.38
CA LEU A 23 -8.75 6.26 -8.71
C LEU A 23 -8.30 7.71 -8.45
N ALA A 24 -7.61 7.95 -7.32
CA ALA A 24 -7.12 9.28 -6.96
C ALA A 24 -6.06 9.79 -7.95
N PHE A 25 -5.10 8.95 -8.36
CA PHE A 25 -4.13 9.33 -9.40
C PHE A 25 -4.79 9.53 -10.75
N ALA A 26 -5.74 8.65 -11.14
CA ALA A 26 -6.46 8.79 -12.40
C ALA A 26 -7.24 10.10 -12.50
N ALA A 27 -7.87 10.54 -11.40
CA ALA A 27 -8.58 11.81 -11.32
C ALA A 27 -7.67 13.04 -11.55
N LEU A 28 -6.37 12.89 -11.31
CA LEU A 28 -5.34 13.90 -11.60
C LEU A 28 -4.74 13.79 -13.01
N GLY A 29 -5.26 12.88 -13.85
CA GLY A 29 -4.81 12.69 -15.23
C GLY A 29 -3.57 11.80 -15.39
N HIS A 30 -3.20 11.05 -14.36
CA HIS A 30 -2.10 10.08 -14.44
C HIS A 30 -2.55 8.78 -15.13
N PRO A 31 -1.80 8.23 -16.10
CA PRO A 31 -2.06 6.90 -16.65
C PRO A 31 -1.66 5.83 -15.63
N ILE A 32 -2.49 4.79 -15.47
CA ILE A 32 -2.39 3.82 -14.38
C ILE A 32 -2.29 2.39 -14.90
N VAL A 33 -1.38 1.59 -14.30
CA VAL A 33 -1.45 0.12 -14.35
C VAL A 33 -1.82 -0.40 -12.96
N LEU A 34 -2.89 -1.20 -12.92
CA LEU A 34 -3.42 -1.82 -11.71
C LEU A 34 -2.97 -3.29 -11.65
N GLY A 35 -2.32 -3.68 -10.53
CA GLY A 35 -1.83 -5.04 -10.29
C GLY A 35 -2.48 -5.70 -9.09
N ALA A 36 -3.03 -6.89 -9.25
CA ALA A 36 -3.46 -7.78 -8.17
C ALA A 36 -3.72 -9.20 -8.67
N ARG A 37 -3.89 -10.15 -7.72
CA ARG A 37 -4.29 -11.53 -8.04
C ARG A 37 -5.70 -11.59 -8.66
N ARG A 38 -6.62 -10.79 -8.13
CA ARG A 38 -8.01 -10.66 -8.63
C ARG A 38 -8.03 -9.63 -9.76
N VAL A 39 -7.49 -10.01 -10.92
CA VAL A 39 -7.34 -9.12 -12.06
C VAL A 39 -8.69 -8.60 -12.59
N GLU A 40 -9.77 -9.36 -12.46
CA GLU A 40 -11.12 -8.96 -12.85
C GLU A 40 -11.59 -7.73 -12.06
N ARG A 41 -11.26 -7.66 -10.76
CA ARG A 41 -11.53 -6.49 -9.93
C ARG A 41 -10.71 -5.27 -10.32
N CYS A 42 -9.46 -5.50 -10.73
CA CYS A 42 -8.63 -4.43 -11.29
C CYS A 42 -9.21 -3.92 -12.61
N GLU A 43 -9.73 -4.83 -13.45
CA GLU A 43 -10.34 -4.47 -14.72
C GLU A 43 -11.64 -3.66 -14.52
N GLU A 44 -12.47 -4.00 -13.54
CA GLU A 44 -13.64 -3.19 -13.16
C GLU A 44 -13.22 -1.74 -12.84
N THR A 45 -12.16 -1.59 -12.05
CA THR A 45 -11.60 -0.26 -11.69
C THR A 45 -11.00 0.45 -12.90
N ALA A 46 -10.27 -0.28 -13.77
CA ALA A 46 -9.71 0.29 -14.99
C ALA A 46 -10.81 0.78 -15.94
N GLN A 47 -11.93 0.04 -16.04
CA GLN A 47 -13.10 0.48 -16.82
C GLN A 47 -13.75 1.74 -16.23
N GLU A 48 -13.86 1.84 -14.91
CA GLU A 48 -14.36 3.04 -14.23
C GLU A 48 -13.49 4.26 -14.59
N ILE A 49 -12.16 4.12 -14.49
CA ILE A 49 -11.21 5.17 -14.87
C ILE A 49 -11.36 5.57 -16.34
N ARG A 50 -11.45 4.59 -17.25
CA ARG A 50 -11.61 4.86 -18.70
C ARG A 50 -12.94 5.53 -19.02
N ARG A 51 -14.04 5.15 -18.36
CA ARG A 51 -15.35 5.83 -18.50
C ARG A 51 -15.32 7.28 -18.04
N ALA A 52 -14.48 7.59 -17.04
CA ALA A 52 -14.23 8.96 -16.60
C ALA A 52 -13.23 9.74 -17.47
N GLY A 53 -12.78 9.17 -18.59
CA GLY A 53 -11.86 9.80 -19.54
C GLY A 53 -10.37 9.63 -19.20
N GLY A 54 -10.03 8.85 -18.17
CA GLY A 54 -8.66 8.53 -17.80
C GLY A 54 -8.08 7.36 -18.61
N THR A 55 -6.80 7.06 -18.36
CA THR A 55 -6.08 5.94 -18.99
C THR A 55 -5.71 4.92 -17.91
N ALA A 56 -6.19 3.69 -18.06
CA ALA A 56 -5.87 2.61 -17.13
C ALA A 56 -5.89 1.24 -17.81
N SER A 57 -5.05 0.34 -17.33
CA SER A 57 -5.03 -1.08 -17.67
C SER A 57 -4.84 -1.93 -16.42
N SER A 58 -5.30 -3.17 -16.47
CA SER A 58 -5.15 -4.16 -15.42
C SER A 58 -4.19 -5.26 -15.85
N VAL A 59 -3.34 -5.71 -14.93
CA VAL A 59 -2.39 -6.82 -15.16
C VAL A 59 -2.41 -7.73 -13.93
N ALA A 60 -2.43 -9.04 -14.15
CA ALA A 60 -2.36 -10.00 -13.06
C ALA A 60 -1.02 -9.90 -12.33
N LEU A 61 -1.07 -9.94 -10.97
CA LEU A 61 0.12 -9.90 -10.13
C LEU A 61 -0.09 -10.78 -8.90
N ASP A 62 0.72 -11.82 -8.79
CA ASP A 62 0.88 -12.58 -7.55
C ASP A 62 2.29 -12.37 -7.00
N LEU A 63 2.40 -11.70 -5.86
CA LEU A 63 3.68 -11.41 -5.21
C LEU A 63 4.35 -12.64 -4.57
N ARG A 64 3.71 -13.82 -4.61
CA ARG A 64 4.30 -15.08 -4.19
C ARG A 64 5.17 -15.70 -5.28
N GLU A 65 4.89 -15.34 -6.55
CA GLU A 65 5.43 -16.01 -7.72
C GLU A 65 6.38 -15.08 -8.47
N THR A 66 7.66 -15.44 -8.50
CA THR A 66 8.72 -14.67 -9.19
C THR A 66 8.36 -14.36 -10.65
N ASP A 67 7.90 -15.36 -11.40
CA ASP A 67 7.54 -15.20 -12.81
C ASP A 67 6.38 -14.23 -13.00
N SER A 68 5.39 -14.24 -12.08
CA SER A 68 4.28 -13.29 -12.09
C SER A 68 4.75 -11.85 -11.86
N ILE A 69 5.71 -11.64 -10.95
CA ILE A 69 6.27 -10.31 -10.67
C ILE A 69 7.04 -9.78 -11.87
N VAL A 70 7.86 -10.62 -12.51
CA VAL A 70 8.60 -10.24 -13.72
C VAL A 70 7.66 -9.90 -14.86
N ALA A 71 6.71 -10.79 -15.18
CA ALA A 71 5.73 -10.57 -16.24
C ALA A 71 4.88 -9.30 -15.99
N PHE A 72 4.51 -9.04 -14.74
CA PHE A 72 3.79 -7.83 -14.36
C PHE A 72 4.63 -6.57 -14.60
N ALA A 73 5.91 -6.55 -14.19
CA ALA A 73 6.80 -5.41 -14.38
C ALA A 73 6.99 -5.09 -15.88
N GLU A 74 7.23 -6.12 -16.69
CA GLU A 74 7.37 -5.99 -18.15
C GLU A 74 6.08 -5.45 -18.81
N ALA A 75 4.92 -6.02 -18.45
CA ALA A 75 3.63 -5.58 -18.96
C ALA A 75 3.29 -4.15 -18.56
N ALA A 76 3.62 -3.74 -17.32
CA ALA A 76 3.42 -2.39 -16.85
C ALA A 76 4.27 -1.37 -17.64
N VAL A 77 5.54 -1.69 -17.85
CA VAL A 77 6.44 -0.85 -18.66
C VAL A 77 5.96 -0.80 -20.12
N ALA A 78 5.55 -1.93 -20.70
CA ALA A 78 5.02 -1.96 -22.08
C ALA A 78 3.76 -1.11 -22.23
N ALA A 79 2.84 -1.15 -21.24
CA ALA A 79 1.58 -0.40 -21.28
C ALA A 79 1.76 1.11 -21.09
N LEU A 80 2.72 1.52 -20.25
CA LEU A 80 2.92 2.93 -19.87
C LEU A 80 4.09 3.59 -20.62
N GLY A 81 4.94 2.83 -21.30
CA GLY A 81 6.21 3.28 -21.87
C GLY A 81 7.32 3.48 -20.84
N ARG A 82 6.97 3.89 -19.62
CA ARG A 82 7.84 4.05 -18.44
C ARG A 82 7.00 4.01 -17.16
N VAL A 83 7.65 3.88 -16.03
CA VAL A 83 7.01 4.01 -14.71
C VAL A 83 7.68 5.14 -13.94
N ASP A 84 6.90 6.15 -13.54
CA ASP A 84 7.38 7.28 -12.76
C ASP A 84 7.00 7.19 -11.27
N VAL A 85 5.93 6.46 -10.97
CA VAL A 85 5.49 6.20 -9.60
C VAL A 85 5.16 4.73 -9.43
N LEU A 86 5.76 4.08 -8.45
CA LEU A 86 5.39 2.73 -8.01
C LEU A 86 4.78 2.81 -6.60
N VAL A 87 3.51 2.42 -6.47
CA VAL A 87 2.83 2.30 -5.18
C VAL A 87 2.74 0.83 -4.79
N SER A 88 3.55 0.41 -3.83
CA SER A 88 3.51 -0.92 -3.23
C SER A 88 2.48 -0.93 -2.10
N CYS A 89 1.23 -1.30 -2.44
CA CYS A 89 0.09 -1.34 -1.53
C CYS A 89 -0.44 -2.76 -1.31
N ALA A 90 -0.02 -3.74 -2.12
CA ALA A 90 -0.41 -5.13 -1.94
C ALA A 90 0.08 -5.66 -0.58
N GLY A 91 -0.76 -6.42 0.08
CA GLY A 91 -0.44 -7.05 1.35
C GLY A 91 -1.52 -8.04 1.75
N ASP A 92 -1.18 -8.87 2.72
CA ASP A 92 -2.08 -9.86 3.33
C ASP A 92 -1.87 -9.89 4.83
N VAL A 93 -2.88 -10.34 5.59
CA VAL A 93 -2.83 -10.43 7.04
C VAL A 93 -3.49 -11.72 7.52
N LEU A 94 -2.78 -12.45 8.38
CA LEU A 94 -3.27 -13.65 9.05
C LEU A 94 -3.43 -13.37 10.55
N PRO A 95 -4.61 -13.65 11.13
CA PRO A 95 -4.86 -13.44 12.55
C PRO A 95 -4.41 -14.67 13.38
N GLU A 96 -3.10 -14.80 13.55
CA GLU A 96 -2.55 -15.96 14.28
C GLU A 96 -1.42 -15.53 15.23
N THR A 97 -1.26 -16.27 16.32
CA THR A 97 -0.20 -16.06 17.30
C THR A 97 1.17 -16.49 16.75
N VAL A 98 2.26 -16.00 17.34
CA VAL A 98 3.62 -16.42 16.93
C VAL A 98 3.80 -17.94 17.01
N VAL A 99 3.31 -18.55 18.09
CA VAL A 99 3.49 -20.00 18.33
C VAL A 99 2.48 -20.85 17.58
N GLY A 100 1.35 -20.28 17.17
CA GLY A 100 0.30 -20.97 16.41
C GLY A 100 0.46 -20.86 14.89
N THR A 101 1.23 -19.88 14.40
CA THR A 101 1.42 -19.70 12.96
C THR A 101 2.31 -20.81 12.40
N PRO A 102 1.83 -21.64 11.46
CA PRO A 102 2.67 -22.59 10.72
C PRO A 102 3.82 -21.84 10.02
N PRO A 103 5.04 -22.41 9.97
CA PRO A 103 6.19 -21.76 9.32
C PRO A 103 5.92 -21.37 7.87
N GLU A 104 5.18 -22.19 7.12
CA GLU A 104 4.78 -21.93 5.73
C GLU A 104 3.86 -20.72 5.59
N ASP A 105 2.91 -20.55 6.50
CA ASP A 105 1.99 -19.40 6.49
C ASP A 105 2.72 -18.10 6.88
N PHE A 106 3.65 -18.20 7.86
CA PHE A 106 4.50 -17.07 8.21
C PHE A 106 5.36 -16.66 7.01
N ALA A 107 6.00 -17.63 6.34
CA ALA A 107 6.83 -17.39 5.17
C ALA A 107 6.01 -16.79 4.01
N ALA A 108 4.78 -17.28 3.77
CA ALA A 108 3.89 -16.77 2.75
C ALA A 108 3.53 -15.29 2.96
N GLN A 109 3.28 -14.87 4.21
CA GLN A 109 3.03 -13.46 4.51
C GLN A 109 4.26 -12.58 4.30
N VAL A 110 5.44 -13.04 4.71
CA VAL A 110 6.70 -12.34 4.47
C VAL A 110 6.96 -12.24 2.96
N GLN A 111 6.68 -13.32 2.22
CA GLN A 111 6.82 -13.35 0.76
C GLN A 111 5.94 -12.26 0.11
N ILE A 112 4.65 -12.18 0.46
CA ILE A 112 3.71 -11.21 -0.13
C ILE A 112 4.07 -9.79 0.29
N ASN A 113 4.23 -9.55 1.60
CA ASN A 113 4.28 -8.20 2.16
C ASN A 113 5.66 -7.54 2.04
N LEU A 114 6.72 -8.32 1.90
CA LEU A 114 8.10 -7.84 1.90
C LEU A 114 8.87 -8.27 0.64
N LEU A 115 9.07 -9.58 0.44
CA LEU A 115 9.98 -10.06 -0.60
C LEU A 115 9.46 -9.77 -2.02
N GLY A 116 8.15 -9.98 -2.25
CA GLY A 116 7.52 -9.64 -3.53
C GLY A 116 7.54 -8.13 -3.82
N ALA A 117 7.36 -7.29 -2.78
CA ALA A 117 7.49 -5.84 -2.91
C ALA A 117 8.94 -5.44 -3.25
N GLN A 118 9.93 -6.02 -2.56
CA GLN A 118 11.35 -5.80 -2.85
C GLN A 118 11.69 -6.21 -4.27
N HIS A 119 11.24 -7.39 -4.71
CA HIS A 119 11.50 -7.86 -6.07
C HIS A 119 10.93 -6.92 -7.12
N LEU A 120 9.68 -6.46 -6.96
CA LEU A 120 9.08 -5.50 -7.89
C LEU A 120 9.84 -4.17 -7.91
N VAL A 121 10.29 -3.67 -6.76
CA VAL A 121 11.15 -2.48 -6.68
C VAL A 121 12.43 -2.69 -7.46
N SER A 122 13.09 -3.85 -7.32
CA SER A 122 14.36 -4.15 -8.03
C SER A 122 14.22 -4.18 -9.55
N LEU A 123 13.03 -4.49 -10.07
CA LEU A 123 12.74 -4.49 -11.51
C LEU A 123 12.40 -3.09 -12.05
N ILE A 124 11.74 -2.26 -11.23
CA ILE A 124 11.24 -0.95 -11.66
C ILE A 124 12.22 0.20 -11.37
N ALA A 125 12.88 0.21 -10.21
CA ALA A 125 13.74 1.32 -9.79
C ALA A 125 14.94 1.61 -10.73
N PRO A 126 15.61 0.64 -11.37
CA PRO A 126 16.76 0.91 -12.25
C PRO A 126 16.44 1.91 -13.35
N GLN A 127 15.29 1.78 -14.01
CA GLN A 127 14.88 2.73 -15.06
C GLN A 127 14.57 4.14 -14.52
N MET A 128 14.09 4.25 -13.27
CA MET A 128 13.89 5.54 -12.60
C MET A 128 15.24 6.21 -12.29
N ILE A 129 16.20 5.43 -11.77
CA ILE A 129 17.56 5.90 -11.46
C ILE A 129 18.26 6.41 -12.72
N GLU A 130 18.17 5.66 -13.82
CA GLU A 130 18.75 6.06 -15.11
C GLU A 130 18.20 7.41 -15.59
N ARG A 131 16.89 7.61 -15.47
CA ARG A 131 16.22 8.87 -15.83
C ARG A 131 16.39 9.98 -14.79
N ARG A 132 16.90 9.66 -13.59
CA ARG A 132 17.00 10.55 -12.42
C ARG A 132 15.64 11.12 -11.99
N GLU A 133 14.59 10.35 -12.11
CA GLU A 133 13.23 10.74 -11.76
C GLU A 133 12.39 9.52 -11.41
N GLY A 134 11.77 9.54 -10.23
CA GLY A 134 10.85 8.49 -9.80
C GLY A 134 10.44 8.60 -8.35
N ASP A 135 9.29 7.97 -8.03
CA ASP A 135 8.79 7.85 -6.67
C ASP A 135 8.38 6.41 -6.36
N LEU A 136 8.97 5.86 -5.31
CA LEU A 136 8.62 4.58 -4.73
C LEU A 136 7.83 4.83 -3.45
N VAL A 137 6.55 4.50 -3.41
CA VAL A 137 5.70 4.67 -2.23
C VAL A 137 5.38 3.30 -1.64
N LEU A 138 5.87 3.04 -0.43
CA LEU A 138 5.65 1.79 0.28
C LEU A 138 4.57 2.00 1.36
N VAL A 139 3.44 1.32 1.21
CA VAL A 139 2.35 1.37 2.19
C VAL A 139 2.62 0.34 3.29
N THR A 140 3.04 0.83 4.45
CA THR A 140 3.35 0.01 5.63
C THR A 140 2.12 -0.16 6.53
N SER A 141 2.22 0.02 7.83
CA SER A 141 1.10 -0.02 8.78
C SER A 141 1.52 0.55 10.14
N ASP A 142 0.57 1.05 10.90
CA ASP A 142 0.76 1.47 12.31
C ASP A 142 1.23 0.33 13.24
N VAL A 143 1.08 -0.93 12.84
CA VAL A 143 1.61 -2.09 13.58
C VAL A 143 3.12 -2.04 13.75
N VAL A 144 3.83 -1.28 12.91
CA VAL A 144 5.27 -1.02 13.06
C VAL A 144 5.56 -0.18 14.31
N ARG A 145 4.65 0.71 14.71
CA ARG A 145 4.77 1.51 15.93
C ARG A 145 4.09 0.83 17.14
N SER A 146 2.94 0.22 16.89
CA SER A 146 2.11 -0.41 17.93
C SER A 146 1.78 -1.84 17.52
N PRO A 147 2.71 -2.79 17.74
CA PRO A 147 2.49 -4.20 17.41
C PRO A 147 1.24 -4.73 18.11
N ARG A 148 0.46 -5.51 17.38
CA ARG A 148 -0.76 -6.13 17.91
C ARG A 148 -0.57 -7.62 18.11
N PRO A 149 -1.06 -8.20 19.20
CA PRO A 149 -1.11 -9.65 19.36
C PRO A 149 -1.93 -10.29 18.25
N THR A 150 -1.68 -11.55 17.98
CA THR A 150 -2.34 -12.32 16.89
C THR A 150 -2.12 -11.79 15.47
N MET A 151 -1.02 -11.07 15.24
CA MET A 151 -0.63 -10.56 13.92
C MET A 151 0.88 -10.69 13.68
N ALA A 152 1.53 -11.70 14.23
CA ALA A 152 2.99 -11.75 14.29
C ALA A 152 3.68 -11.73 12.92
N SER A 153 3.22 -12.52 11.96
CA SER A 153 3.76 -12.56 10.60
C SER A 153 3.54 -11.25 9.86
N TYR A 154 2.36 -10.63 10.05
CA TYR A 154 2.06 -9.31 9.49
C TYR A 154 2.94 -8.22 10.10
N VAL A 155 3.04 -8.15 11.42
CA VAL A 155 3.92 -7.21 12.15
C VAL A 155 5.35 -7.35 11.64
N SER A 156 5.89 -8.57 11.61
CA SER A 156 7.26 -8.85 11.15
C SER A 156 7.48 -8.42 9.71
N SER A 157 6.54 -8.74 8.82
CA SER A 157 6.64 -8.37 7.40
C SER A 157 6.57 -6.85 7.18
N LYS A 158 5.71 -6.13 7.91
CA LYS A 158 5.60 -4.67 7.81
C LYS A 158 6.77 -3.93 8.46
N TRP A 159 7.37 -4.46 9.51
CA TRP A 159 8.65 -3.99 10.03
C TRP A 159 9.78 -4.16 9.00
N GLY A 160 9.84 -5.34 8.37
CA GLY A 160 10.79 -5.60 7.29
C GLY A 160 10.61 -4.65 6.11
N LEU A 161 9.35 -4.39 5.70
CA LEU A 161 9.04 -3.47 4.61
C LEU A 161 9.43 -2.02 4.95
N GLU A 162 9.25 -1.59 6.20
CA GLU A 162 9.71 -0.26 6.63
C GLU A 162 11.24 -0.19 6.69
N GLY A 163 11.91 -1.25 7.13
CA GLY A 163 13.36 -1.37 7.09
C GLY A 163 13.91 -1.26 5.66
N LEU A 164 13.27 -1.97 4.71
CA LEU A 164 13.59 -1.87 3.28
C LEU A 164 13.40 -0.44 2.76
N ALA A 165 12.28 0.22 3.11
CA ALA A 165 12.02 1.59 2.69
C ALA A 165 13.09 2.55 3.22
N ARG A 166 13.55 2.37 4.48
CA ARG A 166 14.62 3.18 5.06
C ARG A 166 15.96 2.97 4.37
N ALA A 167 16.30 1.71 4.01
CA ALA A 167 17.48 1.42 3.22
C ALA A 167 17.41 2.10 1.85
N LEU A 168 16.28 1.98 1.14
CA LEU A 168 16.05 2.65 -0.14
C LEU A 168 16.19 4.18 -0.04
N GLN A 169 15.73 4.81 1.04
CA GLN A 169 15.90 6.26 1.26
C GLN A 169 17.38 6.65 1.23
N MET A 170 18.25 5.85 1.85
CA MET A 170 19.70 6.11 1.88
C MET A 170 20.39 5.77 0.55
N GLU A 171 20.04 4.62 -0.05
CA GLU A 171 20.66 4.16 -1.31
C GLU A 171 20.31 5.04 -2.51
N LEU A 172 19.14 5.68 -2.47
CA LEU A 172 18.63 6.53 -3.55
C LEU A 172 19.01 8.02 -3.42
N GLU A 173 19.72 8.41 -2.36
CA GLU A 173 20.22 9.78 -2.19
C GLU A 173 21.00 10.25 -3.42
N GLY A 174 20.66 11.42 -3.96
CA GLY A 174 21.32 12.01 -5.13
C GLY A 174 20.97 11.36 -6.47
N THR A 175 20.18 10.30 -6.51
CA THR A 175 19.78 9.63 -7.78
C THR A 175 18.62 10.31 -8.50
N GLY A 176 17.87 11.18 -7.81
CA GLY A 176 16.62 11.78 -8.31
C GLY A 176 15.39 10.90 -8.07
N VAL A 177 15.55 9.72 -7.45
CA VAL A 177 14.44 8.83 -7.06
C VAL A 177 14.18 8.96 -5.56
N ARG A 178 12.92 9.02 -5.17
CA ARG A 178 12.51 9.13 -3.77
C ARG A 178 11.80 7.85 -3.31
N ALA A 179 12.13 7.37 -2.12
CA ALA A 179 11.39 6.30 -1.48
C ALA A 179 10.63 6.86 -0.26
N SER A 180 9.31 6.76 -0.28
CA SER A 180 8.43 7.30 0.76
C SER A 180 7.65 6.20 1.45
N ILE A 181 7.42 6.38 2.75
CA ILE A 181 6.59 5.49 3.56
C ILE A 181 5.26 6.19 3.82
N VAL A 182 4.16 5.51 3.51
CA VAL A 182 2.83 5.86 4.03
C VAL A 182 2.43 4.80 5.05
N ARG A 183 2.18 5.22 6.28
CA ARG A 183 1.85 4.36 7.41
C ARG A 183 0.41 4.61 7.84
N PRO A 184 -0.57 3.83 7.35
CA PRO A 184 -1.96 3.96 7.77
C PRO A 184 -2.20 3.34 9.13
N GLY A 185 -3.01 3.99 9.94
CA GLY A 185 -3.68 3.43 11.10
C GLY A 185 -4.89 2.58 10.71
N PRO A 186 -5.78 2.26 11.66
CA PRO A 186 -6.97 1.44 11.40
C PRO A 186 -7.81 2.00 10.25
N THR A 187 -7.92 1.24 9.17
CA THR A 187 -8.58 1.65 7.93
C THR A 187 -9.68 0.66 7.55
N LEU A 188 -10.87 1.15 7.20
CA LEU A 188 -11.95 0.31 6.68
C LEU A 188 -11.62 -0.15 5.27
N THR A 189 -11.11 -1.38 5.17
CA THR A 189 -10.82 -2.08 3.92
C THR A 189 -11.33 -3.52 4.02
N GLY A 190 -11.31 -4.27 2.92
CA GLY A 190 -11.63 -5.71 2.97
C GLY A 190 -10.62 -6.54 3.79
N MET A 191 -9.42 -6.00 4.02
CA MET A 191 -8.37 -6.71 4.78
C MET A 191 -8.78 -6.88 6.25
N GLY A 192 -8.84 -8.13 6.72
CA GLY A 192 -9.28 -8.48 8.08
C GLY A 192 -10.80 -8.48 8.29
N MET A 193 -11.59 -7.93 7.37
CA MET A 193 -13.06 -7.95 7.48
C MET A 193 -13.67 -9.30 7.04
N GLU A 194 -12.91 -10.11 6.34
CA GLU A 194 -13.30 -11.45 5.88
C GLU A 194 -13.00 -12.54 6.93
N TRP A 195 -12.43 -12.16 8.08
CA TRP A 195 -12.19 -13.11 9.15
C TRP A 195 -13.51 -13.58 9.75
N PRO A 196 -13.66 -14.89 10.03
CA PRO A 196 -14.82 -15.41 10.72
C PRO A 196 -15.03 -14.71 12.07
N ALA A 197 -16.29 -14.50 12.47
CA ALA A 197 -16.62 -13.76 13.69
C ALA A 197 -16.01 -14.39 14.96
N GLU A 198 -15.86 -15.72 14.96
CA GLU A 198 -15.23 -16.51 16.01
C GLU A 198 -13.71 -16.23 16.14
N VAL A 199 -13.07 -15.71 15.10
CA VAL A 199 -11.68 -15.28 15.10
C VAL A 199 -11.58 -13.78 15.41
N LEU A 200 -12.38 -12.96 14.75
CA LEU A 200 -12.34 -11.50 14.87
C LEU A 200 -12.68 -11.03 16.28
N GLY A 201 -13.71 -11.63 16.93
CA GLY A 201 -14.17 -11.24 18.26
C GLY A 201 -13.04 -11.31 19.30
N PRO A 202 -12.43 -12.50 19.54
CA PRO A 202 -11.32 -12.65 20.47
C PRO A 202 -10.12 -11.74 20.17
N VAL A 203 -9.78 -11.54 18.91
CA VAL A 203 -8.68 -10.64 18.48
C VAL A 203 -8.97 -9.20 18.89
N LEU A 204 -10.18 -8.70 18.63
CA LEU A 204 -10.57 -7.33 18.99
C LEU A 204 -10.64 -7.15 20.52
N ASP A 205 -11.08 -8.15 21.26
CA ASP A 205 -11.15 -8.09 22.73
C ASP A 205 -9.75 -8.07 23.34
N GLU A 206 -8.81 -8.83 22.79
CA GLU A 206 -7.41 -8.77 23.17
C GLU A 206 -6.80 -7.37 22.89
N TRP A 207 -7.06 -6.79 21.73
CA TRP A 207 -6.58 -5.44 21.40
C TRP A 207 -7.18 -4.37 22.32
N LYS A 208 -8.47 -4.46 22.68
CA LYS A 208 -9.11 -3.57 23.67
C LYS A 208 -8.46 -3.72 25.04
N ARG A 209 -8.23 -4.96 25.48
CA ARG A 209 -7.59 -5.27 26.76
C ARG A 209 -6.22 -4.60 26.89
N TRP A 210 -5.45 -4.54 25.81
CA TRP A 210 -4.13 -3.92 25.79
C TRP A 210 -4.15 -2.42 25.41
N GLY A 211 -5.33 -1.80 25.30
CA GLY A 211 -5.45 -0.39 24.95
C GLY A 211 -5.00 -0.05 23.54
N LEU A 212 -4.97 -1.03 22.63
CA LEU A 212 -4.58 -0.86 21.23
C LEU A 212 -5.70 -0.31 20.35
N VAL A 213 -6.94 -0.35 20.83
CA VAL A 213 -8.11 0.29 20.23
C VAL A 213 -8.41 1.57 20.99
N ARG A 214 -7.91 2.69 20.48
CA ARG A 214 -8.03 4.01 21.15
C ARG A 214 -9.44 4.59 21.09
N HIS A 215 -10.16 4.34 20.00
CA HIS A 215 -11.54 4.78 19.73
C HIS A 215 -12.13 3.98 18.56
N ALA A 216 -13.42 4.17 18.29
CA ALA A 216 -14.12 3.47 17.21
C ALA A 216 -13.98 4.15 15.82
N GLY A 217 -13.10 5.13 15.68
CA GLY A 217 -12.83 5.78 14.39
C GLY A 217 -11.93 4.91 13.51
N TYR A 218 -12.24 4.93 12.21
CA TYR A 218 -11.43 4.28 11.17
C TYR A 218 -11.18 5.28 10.05
N LEU A 219 -10.06 5.13 9.36
CA LEU A 219 -9.79 5.82 8.10
C LEU A 219 -10.65 5.24 6.98
N SER A 220 -11.04 6.05 6.03
CA SER A 220 -11.46 5.56 4.73
C SER A 220 -10.24 5.21 3.86
N ALA A 221 -10.42 4.35 2.87
CA ALA A 221 -9.37 4.04 1.91
C ALA A 221 -8.93 5.29 1.12
N GLU A 222 -9.87 6.20 0.85
CA GLU A 222 -9.65 7.47 0.14
C GLU A 222 -8.75 8.43 0.94
N ALA A 223 -8.90 8.48 2.27
CA ALA A 223 -8.05 9.30 3.14
C ALA A 223 -6.57 8.85 3.06
N VAL A 224 -6.33 7.54 3.06
CA VAL A 224 -4.99 6.99 2.88
C VAL A 224 -4.48 7.22 1.45
N ALA A 225 -5.33 7.04 0.44
CA ALA A 225 -4.98 7.29 -0.96
C ALA A 225 -4.55 8.75 -1.18
N GLN A 226 -5.22 9.70 -0.53
CA GLN A 226 -4.82 11.12 -0.59
C GLN A 226 -3.42 11.34 -0.02
N ALA A 227 -3.04 10.66 1.07
CA ALA A 227 -1.67 10.72 1.59
C ALA A 227 -0.65 10.13 0.61
N VAL A 228 -0.97 9.00 -0.04
CA VAL A 228 -0.13 8.38 -1.08
C VAL A 228 0.09 9.35 -2.25
N VAL A 229 -0.98 9.97 -2.75
CA VAL A 229 -0.89 10.99 -3.81
C VAL A 229 -0.02 12.16 -3.35
N THR A 230 -0.26 12.66 -2.13
CA THR A 230 0.49 13.80 -1.58
C THR A 230 1.99 13.52 -1.56
N VAL A 231 2.46 12.35 -1.12
CA VAL A 231 3.90 12.06 -1.07
C VAL A 231 4.51 11.91 -2.47
N ALA A 232 3.78 11.31 -3.41
CA ALA A 232 4.27 11.07 -4.77
C ALA A 232 4.24 12.31 -5.69
N THR A 233 3.47 13.35 -5.33
CA THR A 233 3.31 14.55 -6.16
C THR A 233 4.07 15.77 -5.63
N GLN A 234 4.98 15.57 -4.67
CA GLN A 234 5.80 16.68 -4.18
C GLN A 234 6.72 17.23 -5.29
N PRO A 235 6.92 18.55 -5.31
CA PRO A 235 7.82 19.14 -6.29
C PRO A 235 9.27 18.68 -6.08
N PRO A 236 10.14 18.81 -7.09
CA PRO A 236 11.58 18.58 -6.93
C PRO A 236 12.15 19.36 -5.75
N GLY A 237 13.08 18.73 -5.01
CA GLY A 237 13.69 19.32 -3.81
C GLY A 237 12.89 19.10 -2.52
N THR A 238 11.69 18.50 -2.60
CA THR A 238 10.89 18.13 -1.42
C THR A 238 10.72 16.62 -1.36
N HIS A 239 11.01 16.00 -0.22
CA HIS A 239 10.81 14.58 0.02
C HIS A 239 10.08 14.36 1.35
N LEU A 240 8.86 13.84 1.29
CA LEU A 240 8.11 13.37 2.46
C LEU A 240 8.51 11.91 2.73
N THR A 241 9.49 11.71 3.58
CA THR A 241 10.09 10.40 3.84
C THR A 241 9.17 9.43 4.56
N LEU A 242 8.30 9.94 5.44
CA LEU A 242 7.28 9.20 6.16
C LEU A 242 6.05 10.09 6.38
N VAL A 243 4.89 9.57 6.03
CA VAL A 243 3.59 10.15 6.40
C VAL A 243 2.79 9.10 7.16
N GLU A 244 2.44 9.42 8.40
CA GLU A 244 1.56 8.60 9.23
C GLU A 244 0.14 9.18 9.16
N VAL A 245 -0.84 8.33 8.90
CA VAL A 245 -2.25 8.72 8.76
C VAL A 245 -3.05 7.97 9.79
N GLU A 246 -3.62 8.71 10.76
CA GLU A 246 -4.41 8.14 11.85
C GLU A 246 -5.85 8.61 11.76
N PRO A 247 -6.84 7.78 12.16
CA PRO A 247 -8.20 8.23 12.25
C PRO A 247 -8.36 9.27 13.36
N GLU A 248 -9.08 10.34 13.08
CA GLU A 248 -9.48 11.30 14.10
C GLU A 248 -10.47 10.66 15.08
N ALA A 249 -10.28 10.94 16.37
CA ALA A 249 -11.22 10.47 17.37
C ALA A 249 -12.57 11.20 17.22
N PRO A 250 -13.71 10.51 17.44
CA PRO A 250 -15.01 11.16 17.44
C PRO A 250 -15.06 12.32 18.45
N VAL A 251 -15.66 13.42 18.04
CA VAL A 251 -15.84 14.59 18.91
C VAL A 251 -16.68 14.20 20.11
N ARG A 252 -16.17 14.48 21.30
CA ARG A 252 -16.92 14.24 22.53
C ARG A 252 -18.09 15.25 22.64
N PRO A 253 -19.28 14.83 23.10
CA PRO A 253 -20.34 15.78 23.41
C PRO A 253 -19.87 16.80 24.44
N PRO A 254 -20.39 18.03 24.42
CA PRO A 254 -20.10 19.02 25.47
C PRO A 254 -20.35 18.40 26.85
N ARG A 255 -19.45 18.68 27.81
CA ARG A 255 -19.72 18.30 29.18
C ARG A 255 -20.97 19.06 29.66
N GLU A 256 -21.91 18.34 30.25
CA GLU A 256 -23.00 19.01 30.94
C GLU A 256 -22.42 19.89 32.06
N PRO A 257 -22.90 21.15 32.24
CA PRO A 257 -22.46 21.96 33.33
C PRO A 257 -22.80 21.25 34.65
N SER A 258 -21.81 21.10 35.53
CA SER A 258 -21.96 20.52 36.89
C SER A 258 -22.77 21.40 37.79
#